data_ddc9a2fd9205e00dcfc37328389bfbdf
#
_entry.id   ddc9a2fd9205e00dcfc37328389bfbdf
#
_cell.length_a   1.000
_cell.length_b   1.000
_cell.length_c   1.000
_cell.angle_alpha   90.00
_cell.angle_beta   90.00
_cell.angle_gamma   90.00
#
_symmetry.space_group_name_H-M   'P 1'
#
loop_
_entity.id
_entity.type
_entity.pdbx_description
1 polymer ?
#
loop_
_entity_poly.entity_id
_entity_poly.type
_entity_poly.pdbx_seq_one_letter_code
_entity_poly.pdbx_strand_id
1 'polypeptide(L)'
;MPNPFSISTTHQNNISIITLDGFVDAHTAPQFENAVQTELDAGHVRIVVDCSKLSYISSAGLGVFMSFIEEVREMNGDIKICGLVPKVRHTFEILGFHDLFEMSEDLNSALASFSAAQSAKEG
;
A
#
# COMPACT_ATOMS: atom_id res chain seq x y z
N MET A 1 -24.58 7.08 -11.04
CA MET A 1 -23.20 7.26 -11.50
C MET A 1 -22.28 6.27 -10.79
N PRO A 2 -21.48 5.52 -11.51
CA PRO A 2 -20.53 4.66 -10.84
C PRO A 2 -19.54 5.49 -10.07
N ASN A 3 -19.22 5.04 -8.87
CA ASN A 3 -18.16 5.67 -8.08
C ASN A 3 -16.82 5.31 -8.72
N PRO A 4 -16.00 6.29 -9.14
CA PRO A 4 -14.72 5.99 -9.77
C PRO A 4 -13.69 5.45 -8.79
N PHE A 5 -14.03 5.34 -7.51
CA PHE A 5 -13.11 4.83 -6.50
C PHE A 5 -13.81 3.87 -5.55
N SER A 6 -13.15 2.76 -5.27
CA SER A 6 -13.53 1.89 -4.17
C SER A 6 -12.29 1.38 -3.46
N ILE A 7 -12.44 1.02 -2.21
CA ILE A 7 -11.34 0.52 -1.40
C ILE A 7 -11.84 -0.66 -0.58
N SER A 8 -11.01 -1.68 -0.45
CA SER A 8 -11.34 -2.83 0.39
C SER A 8 -10.10 -3.27 1.15
N THR A 9 -10.32 -3.89 2.31
CA THR A 9 -9.24 -4.41 3.13
C THR A 9 -9.53 -5.87 3.45
N THR A 10 -8.58 -6.72 3.18
CA THR A 10 -8.64 -8.14 3.53
C THR A 10 -7.39 -8.50 4.32
N HIS A 11 -7.41 -9.68 4.95
CA HIS A 11 -6.29 -10.13 5.77
C HIS A 11 -5.89 -11.54 5.36
N GLN A 12 -4.58 -11.75 5.28
CA GLN A 12 -4.03 -13.05 4.94
C GLN A 12 -2.67 -13.22 5.63
N ASN A 13 -2.51 -14.25 6.45
CA ASN A 13 -1.24 -14.57 7.12
C ASN A 13 -0.67 -13.39 7.91
N ASN A 14 -1.52 -12.68 8.66
CA ASN A 14 -1.15 -11.50 9.45
C ASN A 14 -0.70 -10.31 8.58
N ILE A 15 -1.08 -10.31 7.33
CA ILE A 15 -0.81 -9.20 6.40
C ILE A 15 -2.15 -8.57 6.03
N SER A 16 -2.23 -7.25 6.14
CA SER A 16 -3.41 -6.50 5.70
C SER A 16 -3.21 -6.11 4.24
N ILE A 17 -4.20 -6.44 3.42
CA ILE A 17 -4.17 -6.12 1.99
C ILE A 17 -5.21 -5.05 1.73
N ILE A 18 -4.74 -3.86 1.37
CA ILE A 18 -5.61 -2.73 1.03
C ILE A 18 -5.62 -2.61 -0.49
N THR A 19 -6.78 -2.83 -1.09
CA THR A 19 -6.93 -2.77 -2.55
C THR A 19 -7.55 -1.43 -2.93
N LEU A 20 -6.85 -0.69 -3.78
CA LEU A 20 -7.32 0.58 -4.32
C LEU A 20 -7.83 0.35 -5.73
N ASP A 21 -9.05 0.78 -6.01
CA ASP A 21 -9.69 0.59 -7.31
C ASP A 21 -10.16 1.94 -7.83
N GLY A 22 -9.61 2.40 -8.93
CA GLY A 22 -10.01 3.63 -9.59
C GLY A 22 -9.05 4.79 -9.33
N PHE A 23 -9.59 5.94 -8.94
CA PHE A 23 -8.84 7.19 -8.82
C PHE A 23 -8.66 7.59 -7.37
N VAL A 24 -7.43 7.77 -6.93
CA VAL A 24 -7.13 8.35 -5.62
C VAL A 24 -6.74 9.81 -5.82
N ASP A 25 -7.63 10.70 -5.42
CA ASP A 25 -7.44 12.14 -5.51
C ASP A 25 -7.71 12.79 -4.15
N ALA A 26 -7.84 14.11 -4.09
CA ALA A 26 -8.07 14.81 -2.84
C ALA A 26 -9.39 14.41 -2.16
N HIS A 27 -10.39 13.99 -2.94
CA HIS A 27 -11.67 13.54 -2.40
C HIS A 27 -11.60 12.14 -1.81
N THR A 28 -10.81 11.25 -2.39
CA THR A 28 -10.77 9.83 -2.01
C THR A 28 -9.58 9.49 -1.13
N ALA A 29 -8.54 10.31 -1.12
CA ALA A 29 -7.38 10.09 -0.25
C ALA A 29 -7.76 9.90 1.23
N PRO A 30 -8.72 10.63 1.80
CA PRO A 30 -9.13 10.39 3.19
C PRO A 30 -9.65 8.98 3.45
N GLN A 31 -10.27 8.33 2.47
CA GLN A 31 -10.71 6.94 2.62
C GLN A 31 -9.52 6.00 2.71
N PHE A 32 -8.50 6.25 1.90
CA PHE A 32 -7.26 5.47 1.94
C PHE A 32 -6.55 5.70 3.28
N GLU A 33 -6.45 6.94 3.73
CA GLU A 33 -5.86 7.27 5.02
C GLU A 33 -6.56 6.55 6.16
N ASN A 34 -7.90 6.56 6.17
CA ASN A 34 -8.67 5.87 7.19
C ASN A 34 -8.45 4.36 7.17
N ALA A 35 -8.31 3.78 5.98
CA ALA A 35 -8.07 2.34 5.87
C ALA A 35 -6.73 1.96 6.51
N VAL A 36 -5.68 2.75 6.26
CA VAL A 36 -4.37 2.50 6.87
C VAL A 36 -4.44 2.71 8.38
N GLN A 37 -5.04 3.83 8.82
CA GLN A 37 -5.13 4.15 10.24
C GLN A 37 -5.88 3.07 11.01
N THR A 38 -6.97 2.55 10.44
CA THR A 38 -7.74 1.47 11.06
C THR A 38 -6.88 0.24 11.30
N GLU A 39 -6.01 -0.12 10.34
CA GLU A 39 -5.13 -1.26 10.48
C GLU A 39 -4.09 -1.02 11.59
N LEU A 40 -3.50 0.16 11.62
CA LEU A 40 -2.51 0.49 12.66
C LEU A 40 -3.14 0.51 14.05
N ASP A 41 -4.35 1.06 14.18
CA ASP A 41 -5.06 1.10 15.45
C ASP A 41 -5.38 -0.30 15.97
N ALA A 42 -5.54 -1.26 15.05
CA ALA A 42 -5.77 -2.67 15.41
C ALA A 42 -4.45 -3.44 15.63
N GLY A 43 -3.31 -2.78 15.49
CA GLY A 43 -2.01 -3.41 15.67
C GLY A 43 -1.51 -4.15 14.43
N HIS A 44 -2.15 -3.95 13.28
CA HIS A 44 -1.75 -4.59 12.04
C HIS A 44 -0.75 -3.70 11.31
N VAL A 45 0.52 -4.09 11.34
CA VAL A 45 1.61 -3.26 10.83
C VAL A 45 2.27 -3.82 9.57
N ARG A 46 1.80 -4.96 9.07
CA ARG A 46 2.26 -5.53 7.80
C ARG A 46 1.19 -5.25 6.78
N ILE A 47 1.46 -4.28 5.91
CA ILE A 47 0.45 -3.77 4.97
C ILE A 47 0.95 -3.91 3.54
N VAL A 48 0.12 -4.48 2.68
CA VAL A 48 0.33 -4.47 1.23
C VAL A 48 -0.76 -3.60 0.63
N VAL A 49 -0.37 -2.63 -0.17
CA VAL A 49 -1.33 -1.83 -0.95
C VAL A 49 -1.33 -2.39 -2.37
N ASP A 50 -2.44 -3.01 -2.75
CA ASP A 50 -2.62 -3.60 -4.07
C ASP A 50 -3.16 -2.53 -5.01
N CYS A 51 -2.34 -2.15 -5.97
CA CYS A 51 -2.61 -1.08 -6.92
C CYS A 51 -2.95 -1.60 -8.32
N SER A 52 -3.27 -2.88 -8.45
CA SER A 52 -3.53 -3.47 -9.77
C SER A 52 -4.75 -2.85 -10.46
N LYS A 53 -5.67 -2.29 -9.70
CA LYS A 53 -6.87 -1.61 -10.21
C LYS A 53 -6.80 -0.09 -10.06
N LEU A 54 -5.67 0.42 -9.60
CA LEU A 54 -5.46 1.87 -9.44
C LEU A 54 -5.16 2.48 -10.80
N SER A 55 -5.99 3.42 -11.24
CA SER A 55 -5.88 4.07 -12.55
C SER A 55 -5.19 5.43 -12.47
N TYR A 56 -5.26 6.08 -11.30
CA TYR A 56 -4.70 7.42 -11.11
C TYR A 56 -4.49 7.66 -9.62
N ILE A 57 -3.42 8.37 -9.30
CA ILE A 57 -3.16 8.81 -7.94
C ILE A 57 -2.61 10.23 -7.96
N SER A 58 -3.19 11.09 -7.12
CA SER A 58 -2.75 12.47 -6.97
C SER A 58 -1.68 12.60 -5.89
N SER A 59 -1.13 13.79 -5.74
CA SER A 59 -0.17 14.07 -4.66
C SER A 59 -0.78 13.81 -3.28
N ALA A 60 -2.10 14.06 -3.11
CA ALA A 60 -2.77 13.77 -1.84
C ALA A 60 -2.75 12.27 -1.54
N GLY A 61 -2.97 11.43 -2.55
CA GLY A 61 -2.90 9.98 -2.39
C GLY A 61 -1.49 9.50 -2.10
N LEU A 62 -0.51 10.04 -2.81
CA LEU A 62 0.89 9.70 -2.56
C LEU A 62 1.31 10.11 -1.15
N GLY A 63 0.78 11.23 -0.67
CA GLY A 63 1.03 11.72 0.68
C GLY A 63 0.58 10.74 1.77
N VAL A 64 -0.45 9.95 1.51
CA VAL A 64 -0.91 8.96 2.49
C VAL A 64 0.19 7.94 2.76
N PHE A 65 0.86 7.43 1.71
CA PHE A 65 1.98 6.51 1.88
C PHE A 65 3.07 7.14 2.76
N MET A 66 3.41 8.38 2.45
CA MET A 66 4.49 9.07 3.16
C MET A 66 4.12 9.39 4.61
N SER A 67 2.84 9.62 4.89
CA SER A 67 2.36 9.96 6.23
C SER A 67 2.55 8.80 7.22
N PHE A 68 2.47 7.57 6.74
CA PHE A 68 2.44 6.41 7.63
C PHE A 68 3.73 5.60 7.66
N ILE A 69 4.61 5.74 6.67
CA ILE A 69 5.71 4.78 6.53
C ILE A 69 6.67 4.79 7.72
N GLU A 70 6.99 5.95 8.27
CA GLU A 70 7.89 6.03 9.41
C GLU A 70 7.29 5.35 10.64
N GLU A 71 6.04 5.68 10.95
CA GLU A 71 5.34 5.12 12.10
C GLU A 71 5.24 3.59 11.99
N VAL A 72 4.86 3.10 10.82
CA VAL A 72 4.74 1.66 10.59
C VAL A 72 6.07 0.95 10.80
N ARG A 73 7.15 1.53 10.29
CA ARG A 73 8.48 0.94 10.43
C ARG A 73 8.98 0.99 11.88
N GLU A 74 8.64 2.03 12.62
CA GLU A 74 8.95 2.11 14.04
C GLU A 74 8.22 1.03 14.85
N MET A 75 7.08 0.58 14.34
CA MET A 75 6.31 -0.52 14.94
C MET A 75 6.76 -1.89 14.44
N ASN A 76 7.89 -1.97 13.75
CA ASN A 76 8.44 -3.21 13.16
C ASN A 76 7.59 -3.78 12.03
N GLY A 77 6.84 -2.92 11.34
CA GLY A 77 6.05 -3.29 10.18
C GLY A 77 6.63 -2.71 8.91
N ASP A 78 5.84 -2.75 7.86
CA ASP A 78 6.18 -2.13 6.59
C ASP A 78 4.93 -1.94 5.75
N ILE A 79 5.03 -1.05 4.77
CA ILE A 79 4.02 -0.86 3.73
C ILE A 79 4.69 -1.24 2.41
N LYS A 80 4.16 -2.25 1.75
CA LYS A 80 4.66 -2.70 0.44
C LYS A 80 3.61 -2.40 -0.62
N ILE A 81 4.06 -2.14 -1.82
CA ILE A 81 3.19 -1.75 -2.93
C ILE A 81 3.28 -2.82 -4.02
N CYS A 82 2.17 -3.19 -4.61
CA CYS A 82 2.20 -4.17 -5.69
C CYS A 82 1.21 -3.83 -6.80
N GLY A 83 1.45 -4.41 -7.97
CA GLY A 83 0.52 -4.38 -9.07
C GLY A 83 0.40 -3.08 -9.83
N LEU A 84 1.32 -2.15 -9.65
CA LEU A 84 1.25 -0.86 -10.35
C LEU A 84 1.26 -1.07 -11.87
N VAL A 85 0.22 -0.54 -12.54
CA VAL A 85 0.22 -0.52 -14.00
C VAL A 85 1.30 0.45 -14.49
N PRO A 86 1.86 0.26 -15.70
CA PRO A 86 3.03 1.03 -16.13
C PRO A 86 2.88 2.54 -16.02
N LYS A 87 1.74 3.08 -16.38
CA LYS A 87 1.48 4.51 -16.33
C LYS A 87 1.57 5.06 -14.89
N VAL A 88 0.99 4.34 -13.95
CA VAL A 88 1.00 4.74 -12.53
C VAL A 88 2.36 4.48 -11.91
N ARG A 89 2.99 3.35 -12.27
CA ARG A 89 4.34 3.02 -11.81
C ARG A 89 5.33 4.14 -12.16
N HIS A 90 5.21 4.68 -13.36
CA HIS A 90 6.08 5.75 -13.81
C HIS A 90 6.04 6.95 -12.87
N THR A 91 4.84 7.33 -12.41
CA THR A 91 4.67 8.41 -11.44
C THR A 91 5.39 8.11 -10.12
N PHE A 92 5.25 6.88 -9.63
CA PHE A 92 5.91 6.46 -8.40
C PHE A 92 7.43 6.49 -8.55
N GLU A 93 7.94 6.05 -9.69
CA GLU A 93 9.39 6.00 -9.95
C GLU A 93 9.99 7.38 -10.07
N ILE A 94 9.33 8.30 -10.77
CA ILE A 94 9.80 9.69 -10.90
C ILE A 94 9.98 10.33 -9.52
N LEU A 95 9.09 10.01 -8.58
CA LEU A 95 9.11 10.58 -7.24
C LEU A 95 10.00 9.80 -6.27
N GLY A 96 10.70 8.78 -6.75
CA GLY A 96 11.64 8.03 -5.92
C GLY A 96 10.99 7.04 -4.97
N PHE A 97 9.72 6.70 -5.16
CA PHE A 97 9.02 5.76 -4.27
C PHE A 97 9.66 4.38 -4.26
N HIS A 98 10.27 3.97 -5.38
CA HIS A 98 10.95 2.67 -5.44
C HIS A 98 12.18 2.58 -4.53
N ASP A 99 12.69 3.72 -4.08
CA ASP A 99 13.79 3.74 -3.09
C ASP A 99 13.27 3.68 -1.65
N LEU A 100 12.01 4.07 -1.44
CA LEU A 100 11.42 4.13 -0.11
C LEU A 100 10.53 2.94 0.21
N PHE A 101 9.89 2.37 -0.79
CA PHE A 101 8.94 1.27 -0.64
C PHE A 101 9.34 0.12 -1.52
N GLU A 102 9.18 -1.10 -1.01
CA GLU A 102 9.33 -2.28 -1.87
C GLU A 102 8.12 -2.35 -2.79
N MET A 103 8.38 -2.41 -4.08
CA MET A 103 7.34 -2.47 -5.11
C MET A 103 7.45 -3.78 -5.86
N SER A 104 6.41 -4.61 -5.76
CA SER A 104 6.37 -5.92 -6.41
C SER A 104 5.42 -5.89 -7.60
N GLU A 105 5.62 -6.81 -8.54
CA GLU A 105 4.78 -6.87 -9.72
C GLU A 105 3.35 -7.30 -9.43
N ASP A 106 3.18 -8.20 -8.46
CA ASP A 106 1.87 -8.73 -8.11
C ASP A 106 1.74 -8.96 -6.61
N LEU A 107 0.50 -9.28 -6.21
CA LEU A 107 0.18 -9.48 -4.80
C LEU A 107 0.94 -10.67 -4.20
N ASN A 108 1.04 -11.77 -4.93
CA ASN A 108 1.73 -12.94 -4.41
C ASN A 108 3.19 -12.65 -4.09
N SER A 109 3.87 -11.89 -4.94
CA SER A 109 5.25 -11.49 -4.70
C SER A 109 5.38 -10.61 -3.46
N ALA A 110 4.45 -9.68 -3.27
CA ALA A 110 4.45 -8.81 -2.10
C ALA A 110 4.22 -9.60 -0.81
N LEU A 111 3.27 -10.53 -0.83
CA LEU A 111 3.01 -11.39 0.33
C LEU A 111 4.22 -12.26 0.65
N ALA A 112 4.83 -12.84 -0.37
CA ALA A 112 6.02 -13.68 -0.20
C ALA A 112 7.20 -12.90 0.38
N SER A 113 7.34 -11.61 0.02
CA SER A 113 8.45 -10.81 0.53
C SER A 113 8.32 -10.53 2.03
N PHE A 114 7.09 -10.42 2.56
CA PHE A 114 6.88 -10.35 4.00
C PHE A 114 7.28 -11.66 4.68
N SER A 115 6.90 -12.78 4.11
CA SER A 115 7.24 -14.10 4.67
C SER A 115 8.73 -14.34 4.65
N ALA A 116 9.42 -13.99 3.57
CA ALA A 116 10.87 -14.15 3.45
C ALA A 116 11.61 -13.30 4.47
N ALA A 117 11.19 -12.03 4.66
CA ALA A 117 11.79 -11.15 5.64
C ALA A 117 11.60 -11.67 7.06
N GLN A 118 10.42 -12.20 7.36
CA GLN A 118 10.13 -12.78 8.67
C GLN A 118 10.99 -14.02 8.91
N SER A 119 11.11 -14.89 7.91
CA SER A 119 11.96 -16.08 8.03
C SER A 119 13.42 -15.72 8.25
N ALA A 120 13.92 -14.70 7.57
CA ALA A 120 15.30 -14.23 7.73
C ALA A 120 15.53 -13.71 9.14
N LYS A 121 14.55 -13.05 9.76
CA LYS A 121 14.65 -12.58 11.14
C LYS A 121 14.65 -13.71 12.14
N GLU A 122 13.89 -14.76 11.86
CA GLU A 122 13.76 -15.90 12.75
C GLU A 122 14.93 -16.87 12.62
N GLY A 123 15.52 -16.87 11.46
CA GLY A 123 16.69 -17.71 11.17
C GLY A 123 17.96 -17.08 11.65
#